data_5673d05e8f141e118dcb8e7337662bbf
#
_entry.id   5673d05e8f141e118dcb8e7337662bbf
#
_cell.length_a   1.000
_cell.length_b   1.000
_cell.length_c   1.000
_cell.angle_alpha   90.00
_cell.angle_beta   90.00
_cell.angle_gamma   90.00
#
_symmetry.space_group_name_H-M   'P 1'
#
loop_
_entity.id
_entity.type
_entity.pdbx_description
1 polymer ?
#
loop_
_entity_poly.entity_id
_entity_poly.type
_entity_poly.pdbx_seq_one_letter_code
_entity_poly.pdbx_strand_id
1 'polypeptide(L)'
;YVEATFKVAKTLIELNKLNEANLLLDEVILLSKTYDYKDLHSAALNNIGLIAFKETKLEKALTQTKKGLQLSVTINDLTLQKESNQILGLIYEALGSYELQAKSLKSYINLDDSLAKIEKERTYPEKENTKQIIAEKDAIIENQESELIEKKETTSLARLITILSVALITILSLLTLSLYKNNNIRLKTNNMLYKKNEELLTEKERAEIAAKTKSNFLSTVTHELRTPLYAVTGLTKMLLEENPKPDQIQHLKSLQFSGDYLLTFINDILQINKIEANKVELDPEIFNLKTKVENVVAALNNSAMDNNTLIHIEYDTNLPYVFDGDQLKISQILINLIGNSIKFTKDGDIWVRVTQLKKTKKNHFIRIEVEDNGIGITKEKQEHMFESFSQGSVQINRKYGGTGLGLSIVKGLIDILKGKIYLKSEIGKGTSFFIELSITESEKTVKVKKRNYSEDIIKLDLKDVKILVVEDNKINQMITKKILNKMALNCDVIDNGEEAVEMVKETSYNIVLMDIHMPGISGIEATKRIRSFDKDLTIFALTAVTLEDKMQEFDEAGFNDIISKPFKQEDFEKKLYLTLSDDKPITIA
;
A
#
# COMPACT_ATOMS: atom_id res chain seq x y z
N TYR A 1 11.59 -16.79 -65.73
CA TYR A 1 11.88 -17.32 -64.42
C TYR A 1 11.85 -16.20 -63.39
N VAL A 2 12.68 -15.15 -63.51
CA VAL A 2 12.79 -14.07 -62.47
C VAL A 2 11.46 -13.40 -62.16
N GLU A 3 10.66 -13.08 -63.22
CA GLU A 3 9.34 -12.49 -63.02
C GLU A 3 8.35 -13.45 -62.34
N ALA A 4 8.39 -14.76 -62.68
CA ALA A 4 7.55 -15.76 -62.04
C ALA A 4 7.93 -15.92 -60.55
N THR A 5 9.22 -15.98 -60.22
CA THR A 5 9.73 -16.03 -58.84
C THR A 5 9.29 -14.81 -58.06
N PHE A 6 9.35 -13.61 -58.67
CA PHE A 6 8.87 -12.38 -58.07
C PHE A 6 7.35 -12.43 -57.75
N LYS A 7 6.54 -12.92 -58.71
CA LYS A 7 5.07 -13.07 -58.49
C LYS A 7 4.77 -14.04 -57.37
N VAL A 8 5.49 -15.17 -57.30
CA VAL A 8 5.34 -16.13 -56.18
C VAL A 8 5.72 -15.47 -54.84
N ALA A 9 6.82 -14.74 -54.79
CA ALA A 9 7.23 -14.02 -53.58
C ALA A 9 6.18 -13.02 -53.14
N LYS A 10 5.56 -12.27 -54.09
CA LYS A 10 4.48 -11.32 -53.77
C LYS A 10 3.25 -12.02 -53.16
N THR A 11 2.83 -13.15 -53.72
CA THR A 11 1.74 -13.98 -53.19
C THR A 11 2.06 -14.50 -51.78
N LEU A 12 3.32 -14.89 -51.53
CA LEU A 12 3.75 -15.32 -50.18
C LEU A 12 3.71 -14.20 -49.14
N ILE A 13 3.98 -12.96 -49.55
CA ILE A 13 3.81 -11.77 -48.70
C ILE A 13 2.33 -11.58 -48.30
N GLU A 14 1.42 -11.77 -49.26
CA GLU A 14 -0.04 -11.67 -49.02
C GLU A 14 -0.51 -12.79 -48.10
N LEU A 15 0.06 -14.00 -48.20
CA LEU A 15 -0.19 -15.13 -47.30
C LEU A 15 0.55 -15.05 -45.96
N ASN A 16 1.25 -13.96 -45.69
CA ASN A 16 2.04 -13.70 -44.49
C ASN A 16 3.19 -14.70 -44.22
N LYS A 17 3.67 -15.39 -45.27
CA LYS A 17 4.84 -16.29 -45.24
C LYS A 17 6.13 -15.53 -45.52
N LEU A 18 6.47 -14.60 -44.60
CA LEU A 18 7.49 -13.57 -44.81
C LEU A 18 8.90 -14.14 -45.01
N ASN A 19 9.25 -15.23 -44.31
CA ASN A 19 10.58 -15.85 -44.46
C ASN A 19 10.79 -16.50 -45.84
N GLU A 20 9.78 -17.23 -46.33
CA GLU A 20 9.82 -17.85 -47.66
C GLU A 20 9.87 -16.77 -48.76
N ALA A 21 9.05 -15.72 -48.58
CA ALA A 21 9.04 -14.60 -49.50
C ALA A 21 10.39 -13.88 -49.59
N ASN A 22 11.03 -13.65 -48.43
CA ASN A 22 12.32 -12.95 -48.38
C ASN A 22 13.43 -13.72 -49.10
N LEU A 23 13.46 -15.06 -48.97
CA LEU A 23 14.42 -15.91 -49.69
C LEU A 23 14.28 -15.79 -51.22
N LEU A 24 13.03 -15.82 -51.71
CA LEU A 24 12.76 -15.66 -53.13
C LEU A 24 13.07 -14.25 -53.65
N LEU A 25 12.82 -13.23 -52.84
CA LEU A 25 13.16 -11.85 -53.21
C LEU A 25 14.67 -11.61 -53.25
N ASP A 26 15.43 -12.23 -52.36
CA ASP A 26 16.89 -12.18 -52.40
C ASP A 26 17.44 -12.85 -53.69
N GLU A 27 16.82 -13.96 -54.11
CA GLU A 27 17.12 -14.59 -55.43
C GLU A 27 16.75 -13.67 -56.58
N VAL A 28 15.56 -13.04 -56.54
CA VAL A 28 15.14 -12.05 -57.56
C VAL A 28 16.13 -10.89 -57.64
N ILE A 29 16.61 -10.36 -56.51
CA ILE A 29 17.62 -9.28 -56.50
C ILE A 29 18.92 -9.74 -57.15
N LEU A 30 19.39 -10.93 -56.83
CA LEU A 30 20.62 -11.45 -57.40
C LEU A 30 20.50 -11.59 -58.93
N LEU A 31 19.44 -12.23 -59.41
CA LEU A 31 19.19 -12.46 -60.80
C LEU A 31 18.90 -11.17 -61.61
N SER A 32 18.08 -10.27 -61.01
CA SER A 32 17.75 -8.99 -61.63
C SER A 32 18.98 -8.10 -61.79
N LYS A 33 19.96 -8.21 -60.90
CA LYS A 33 21.23 -7.52 -60.95
C LYS A 33 22.13 -8.11 -62.03
N THR A 34 22.13 -9.45 -62.18
CA THR A 34 22.92 -10.17 -63.14
C THR A 34 22.45 -9.91 -64.61
N TYR A 35 21.13 -9.81 -64.81
CA TYR A 35 20.51 -9.64 -66.12
C TYR A 35 20.03 -8.22 -66.41
N ASP A 36 20.38 -7.23 -65.55
CA ASP A 36 20.03 -5.80 -65.67
C ASP A 36 18.50 -5.52 -65.71
N TYR A 37 17.67 -6.36 -65.01
CA TYR A 37 16.24 -6.13 -64.88
C TYR A 37 15.98 -5.12 -63.70
N LYS A 38 16.18 -3.84 -64.01
CA LYS A 38 16.12 -2.76 -62.97
C LYS A 38 14.74 -2.57 -62.41
N ASP A 39 13.69 -2.82 -63.13
CA ASP A 39 12.30 -2.79 -62.72
C ASP A 39 12.01 -3.86 -61.65
N LEU A 40 12.33 -5.12 -61.93
CA LEU A 40 12.19 -6.23 -61.00
C LEU A 40 13.10 -6.06 -59.78
N HIS A 41 14.29 -5.50 -59.97
CA HIS A 41 15.20 -5.19 -58.87
C HIS A 41 14.58 -4.15 -57.92
N SER A 42 14.03 -3.06 -58.46
CA SER A 42 13.35 -2.02 -57.69
C SER A 42 12.11 -2.58 -56.95
N ALA A 43 11.29 -3.36 -57.66
CA ALA A 43 10.11 -4.00 -57.09
C ALA A 43 10.47 -4.98 -55.96
N ALA A 44 11.54 -5.77 -56.12
CA ALA A 44 12.01 -6.68 -55.07
C ALA A 44 12.50 -5.94 -53.83
N LEU A 45 13.24 -4.83 -53.99
CA LEU A 45 13.69 -3.98 -52.88
C LEU A 45 12.52 -3.38 -52.10
N ASN A 46 11.46 -2.93 -52.80
CA ASN A 46 10.25 -2.42 -52.18
C ASN A 46 9.56 -3.50 -51.31
N ASN A 47 9.46 -4.73 -51.85
CA ASN A 47 8.83 -5.83 -51.15
C ASN A 47 9.68 -6.33 -49.96
N ILE A 48 11.00 -6.33 -50.03
CA ILE A 48 11.87 -6.58 -48.85
C ILE A 48 11.72 -5.47 -47.83
N GLY A 49 11.59 -4.22 -48.28
CA GLY A 49 11.25 -3.10 -47.37
C GLY A 49 9.91 -3.30 -46.65
N LEU A 50 8.89 -3.76 -47.38
CA LEU A 50 7.58 -4.07 -46.82
C LEU A 50 7.62 -5.23 -45.82
N ILE A 51 8.38 -6.30 -46.15
CA ILE A 51 8.59 -7.42 -45.19
C ILE A 51 9.30 -6.92 -43.94
N ALA A 52 10.37 -6.17 -44.06
CA ALA A 52 11.11 -5.62 -42.92
C ALA A 52 10.24 -4.68 -42.08
N PHE A 53 9.33 -3.93 -42.70
CA PHE A 53 8.33 -3.13 -41.98
C PHE A 53 7.37 -4.00 -41.16
N LYS A 54 6.81 -5.07 -41.79
CA LYS A 54 5.95 -6.04 -41.08
C LYS A 54 6.66 -6.75 -39.94
N GLU A 55 7.97 -6.95 -40.02
CA GLU A 55 8.81 -7.51 -38.96
C GLU A 55 9.29 -6.46 -37.93
N THR A 56 8.79 -5.23 -38.00
CA THR A 56 9.19 -4.10 -37.12
C THR A 56 10.67 -3.70 -37.19
N LYS A 57 11.38 -4.12 -38.22
CA LYS A 57 12.80 -3.78 -38.51
C LYS A 57 12.87 -2.47 -39.29
N LEU A 58 12.48 -1.35 -38.67
CA LEU A 58 12.21 -0.08 -39.34
C LEU A 58 13.43 0.50 -40.09
N GLU A 59 14.63 0.38 -39.53
CA GLU A 59 15.86 0.86 -40.20
C GLU A 59 16.16 0.08 -41.49
N LYS A 60 16.00 -1.26 -41.47
CA LYS A 60 16.16 -2.11 -42.67
C LYS A 60 15.07 -1.78 -43.69
N ALA A 61 13.83 -1.63 -43.24
CA ALA A 61 12.69 -1.26 -44.08
C ALA A 61 12.97 0.06 -44.84
N LEU A 62 13.38 1.08 -44.09
CA LEU A 62 13.69 2.40 -44.62
C LEU A 62 14.81 2.34 -45.66
N THR A 63 15.88 1.61 -45.36
CA THR A 63 17.06 1.50 -46.23
C THR A 63 16.71 0.81 -47.53
N GLN A 64 15.98 -0.30 -47.51
CA GLN A 64 15.65 -1.06 -48.72
C GLN A 64 14.63 -0.31 -49.58
N THR A 65 13.60 0.27 -48.98
CA THR A 65 12.60 1.03 -49.76
C THR A 65 13.19 2.29 -50.40
N LYS A 66 14.11 2.99 -49.73
CA LYS A 66 14.84 4.13 -50.33
C LYS A 66 15.68 3.71 -51.54
N LYS A 67 16.37 2.56 -51.49
CA LYS A 67 17.09 2.01 -52.63
C LYS A 67 16.14 1.65 -53.77
N GLY A 68 14.98 1.05 -53.47
CA GLY A 68 13.93 0.76 -54.46
C GLY A 68 13.42 2.03 -55.11
N LEU A 69 13.11 3.08 -54.33
CA LEU A 69 12.69 4.37 -54.88
C LEU A 69 13.76 5.00 -55.76
N GLN A 70 15.02 5.00 -55.32
CA GLN A 70 16.11 5.56 -56.11
C GLN A 70 16.26 4.86 -57.47
N LEU A 71 16.11 3.54 -57.48
CA LEU A 71 16.19 2.76 -58.71
C LEU A 71 14.98 3.02 -59.63
N SER A 72 13.76 3.06 -59.10
CA SER A 72 12.53 3.38 -59.84
C SER A 72 12.57 4.77 -60.48
N VAL A 73 13.18 5.76 -59.80
CA VAL A 73 13.43 7.10 -60.36
C VAL A 73 14.42 7.01 -61.53
N THR A 74 15.50 6.22 -61.42
CA THR A 74 16.51 6.07 -62.48
C THR A 74 15.94 5.45 -63.74
N ILE A 75 14.96 4.54 -63.61
CA ILE A 75 14.29 3.90 -64.76
C ILE A 75 13.03 4.62 -65.24
N ASN A 76 12.69 5.70 -64.56
CA ASN A 76 11.49 6.52 -64.76
C ASN A 76 10.17 5.73 -64.71
N ASP A 77 10.10 4.71 -63.83
CA ASP A 77 8.88 3.92 -63.62
C ASP A 77 8.01 4.55 -62.53
N LEU A 78 6.93 5.21 -62.96
CA LEU A 78 6.01 5.93 -62.08
C LEU A 78 5.24 4.99 -61.15
N THR A 79 4.97 3.76 -61.58
CA THR A 79 4.24 2.77 -60.77
C THR A 79 5.07 2.31 -59.58
N LEU A 80 6.34 1.96 -59.83
CA LEU A 80 7.27 1.56 -58.79
C LEU A 80 7.64 2.73 -57.85
N GLN A 81 7.70 3.96 -58.36
CA GLN A 81 7.87 5.16 -57.53
C GLN A 81 6.69 5.39 -56.60
N LYS A 82 5.46 5.17 -57.10
CA LYS A 82 4.23 5.24 -56.34
C LYS A 82 4.25 4.20 -55.19
N GLU A 83 4.53 2.92 -55.49
CA GLU A 83 4.63 1.86 -54.51
C GLU A 83 5.68 2.16 -53.42
N SER A 84 6.87 2.63 -53.83
CA SER A 84 7.94 3.01 -52.88
C SER A 84 7.51 4.12 -51.91
N ASN A 85 6.84 5.16 -52.46
CA ASN A 85 6.37 6.28 -51.63
C ASN A 85 5.25 5.87 -50.66
N GLN A 86 4.41 4.91 -51.06
CA GLN A 86 3.40 4.33 -50.17
C GLN A 86 4.06 3.62 -48.98
N ILE A 87 5.03 2.75 -49.22
CA ILE A 87 5.75 2.00 -48.18
C ILE A 87 6.55 2.95 -47.29
N LEU A 88 7.22 3.97 -47.85
CA LEU A 88 7.93 5.00 -47.08
C LEU A 88 6.98 5.79 -46.15
N GLY A 89 5.77 6.08 -46.61
CA GLY A 89 4.75 6.71 -45.78
C GLY A 89 4.43 5.91 -44.51
N LEU A 90 4.24 4.59 -44.64
CA LEU A 90 4.01 3.69 -43.53
C LEU A 90 5.22 3.59 -42.56
N ILE A 91 6.43 3.54 -43.14
CA ILE A 91 7.67 3.48 -42.34
C ILE A 91 7.87 4.77 -41.53
N TYR A 92 7.68 5.94 -42.16
CA TYR A 92 7.84 7.23 -41.51
C TYR A 92 6.77 7.47 -40.41
N GLU A 93 5.58 6.97 -40.63
CA GLU A 93 4.53 6.96 -39.58
C GLU A 93 4.99 6.16 -38.36
N ALA A 94 5.48 4.94 -38.55
CA ALA A 94 5.99 4.09 -37.49
C ALA A 94 7.23 4.67 -36.78
N LEU A 95 8.01 5.50 -37.48
CA LEU A 95 9.16 6.23 -36.92
C LEU A 95 8.78 7.56 -36.25
N GLY A 96 7.52 7.96 -36.28
CA GLY A 96 7.05 9.25 -35.75
C GLY A 96 7.54 10.47 -36.54
N SER A 97 8.01 10.28 -37.79
CA SER A 97 8.57 11.32 -38.63
C SER A 97 7.50 11.92 -39.56
N TYR A 98 6.54 12.62 -38.98
CA TYR A 98 5.32 13.11 -39.67
C TYR A 98 5.60 14.03 -40.86
N GLU A 99 6.65 14.82 -40.84
CA GLU A 99 7.04 15.67 -41.98
C GLU A 99 7.46 14.84 -43.20
N LEU A 100 8.28 13.81 -43.01
CA LEU A 100 8.71 12.90 -44.07
C LEU A 100 7.56 12.00 -44.54
N GLN A 101 6.66 11.60 -43.64
CA GLN A 101 5.42 10.89 -43.97
C GLN A 101 4.58 11.74 -44.95
N ALA A 102 4.30 13.00 -44.58
CA ALA A 102 3.50 13.92 -45.38
C ALA A 102 4.13 14.12 -46.79
N LYS A 103 5.47 14.21 -46.87
CA LYS A 103 6.19 14.35 -48.14
C LYS A 103 6.04 13.09 -49.03
N SER A 104 6.16 11.91 -48.45
CA SER A 104 6.00 10.64 -49.17
C SER A 104 4.57 10.44 -49.68
N LEU A 105 3.57 10.74 -48.84
CA LEU A 105 2.15 10.67 -49.21
C LEU A 105 1.80 11.67 -50.31
N LYS A 106 2.32 12.89 -50.26
CA LYS A 106 2.14 13.87 -51.32
C LYS A 106 2.75 13.40 -52.65
N SER A 107 3.91 12.79 -52.62
CA SER A 107 4.55 12.19 -53.82
C SER A 107 3.71 11.03 -54.36
N TYR A 108 3.19 10.17 -53.49
CA TYR A 108 2.28 9.08 -53.86
C TYR A 108 1.04 9.60 -54.63
N ILE A 109 0.35 10.63 -54.10
CA ILE A 109 -0.84 11.22 -54.70
C ILE A 109 -0.51 11.83 -56.07
N ASN A 110 0.58 12.61 -56.16
CA ASN A 110 0.99 13.23 -57.43
C ASN A 110 1.31 12.20 -58.52
N LEU A 111 1.92 11.06 -58.16
CA LEU A 111 2.21 9.97 -59.08
C LEU A 111 0.93 9.23 -59.52
N ASP A 112 -0.04 9.07 -58.64
CA ASP A 112 -1.35 8.50 -58.95
C ASP A 112 -2.10 9.32 -59.99
N ASP A 113 -2.17 10.64 -59.75
CA ASP A 113 -2.78 11.59 -60.70
C ASP A 113 -2.08 11.58 -62.08
N SER A 114 -0.75 11.44 -62.10
CA SER A 114 0.04 11.37 -63.32
C SER A 114 -0.22 10.10 -64.11
N LEU A 115 -0.32 8.96 -63.46
CA LEU A 115 -0.66 7.67 -64.07
C LEU A 115 -2.08 7.69 -64.63
N ALA A 116 -3.04 8.28 -63.94
CA ALA A 116 -4.43 8.41 -64.38
C ALA A 116 -4.55 9.31 -65.64
N LYS A 117 -3.70 10.35 -65.78
CA LYS A 117 -3.64 11.19 -67.00
C LYS A 117 -3.11 10.42 -68.19
N ILE A 118 -2.05 9.66 -68.02
CA ILE A 118 -1.43 8.85 -69.09
C ILE A 118 -2.42 7.78 -69.62
N GLU A 119 -3.25 7.23 -68.74
CA GLU A 119 -4.26 6.21 -69.09
C GLU A 119 -5.43 6.82 -69.88
N LYS A 120 -5.83 8.08 -69.59
CA LYS A 120 -6.83 8.84 -70.34
C LYS A 120 -6.36 9.22 -71.80
N GLU A 121 -5.10 9.56 -71.94
CA GLU A 121 -4.56 9.95 -73.26
C GLU A 121 -4.39 8.78 -74.25
N ARG A 122 -4.35 7.55 -73.81
CA ARG A 122 -4.24 6.34 -74.61
C ARG A 122 -5.51 5.89 -75.32
N THR A 123 -6.66 6.53 -75.07
CA THR A 123 -7.98 5.97 -75.46
C THR A 123 -8.65 6.66 -76.64
N TYR A 124 -8.06 7.65 -77.31
CA TYR A 124 -8.66 8.29 -78.54
C TYR A 124 -7.69 8.53 -79.70
N PRO A 125 -7.97 7.95 -80.93
CA PRO A 125 -7.56 8.55 -82.19
C PRO A 125 -8.76 9.03 -83.01
N GLU A 126 -8.57 10.22 -83.64
CA GLU A 126 -9.42 10.96 -84.57
C GLU A 126 -9.89 10.25 -85.83
N LYS A 127 -11.03 10.65 -86.34
CA LYS A 127 -11.26 10.78 -87.79
C LYS A 127 -12.37 11.73 -88.16
N GLU A 128 -12.09 12.56 -89.10
CA GLU A 128 -12.82 13.59 -89.83
C GLU A 128 -13.59 13.07 -91.04
N ASN A 129 -14.63 13.80 -91.50
CA ASN A 129 -15.34 13.90 -92.75
C ASN A 129 -16.73 13.26 -92.88
N THR A 130 -17.74 14.12 -92.95
CA THR A 130 -18.55 14.32 -94.19
C THR A 130 -19.67 15.36 -93.92
N LYS A 131 -19.52 16.48 -94.63
CA LYS A 131 -20.34 17.71 -94.47
C LYS A 131 -21.51 17.85 -95.43
N GLN A 132 -22.10 16.83 -96.03
CA GLN A 132 -23.10 17.03 -97.08
C GLN A 132 -24.44 16.24 -97.03
N ILE A 133 -24.75 15.58 -95.98
CA ILE A 133 -26.08 14.87 -95.88
C ILE A 133 -26.95 15.43 -94.79
N ILE A 134 -26.64 16.62 -94.31
CA ILE A 134 -27.16 17.11 -93.02
C ILE A 134 -28.48 17.91 -93.06
N ALA A 135 -28.87 18.45 -94.27
CA ALA A 135 -29.99 19.39 -94.25
C ALA A 135 -31.42 18.77 -94.27
N GLU A 136 -31.55 17.49 -94.54
CA GLU A 136 -32.88 16.84 -94.65
C GLU A 136 -33.24 15.94 -93.46
N LYS A 137 -32.30 15.72 -92.63
CA LYS A 137 -32.50 14.93 -91.39
C LYS A 137 -32.58 15.74 -90.13
N ASP A 138 -32.30 17.05 -90.20
CA ASP A 138 -32.26 17.91 -88.97
C ASP A 138 -33.60 18.12 -88.26
N ALA A 139 -34.69 18.16 -89.05
CA ALA A 139 -36.05 18.34 -88.48
C ALA A 139 -36.58 17.05 -87.76
N ILE A 140 -36.17 15.88 -88.26
CA ILE A 140 -36.55 14.60 -87.56
C ILE A 140 -35.55 14.31 -86.43
N ILE A 141 -34.34 14.78 -86.54
CA ILE A 141 -33.32 14.64 -85.50
C ILE A 141 -33.63 15.54 -84.33
N GLU A 142 -34.14 16.77 -84.53
CA GLU A 142 -34.45 17.72 -83.44
C GLU A 142 -35.60 17.23 -82.57
N ASN A 143 -36.63 16.54 -83.11
CA ASN A 143 -37.66 15.90 -82.31
C ASN A 143 -37.20 14.59 -81.64
N GLN A 144 -36.29 13.82 -82.29
CA GLN A 144 -35.72 12.63 -81.67
C GLN A 144 -34.62 12.97 -80.66
N GLU A 145 -33.90 14.08 -80.88
CA GLU A 145 -32.89 14.55 -79.93
C GLU A 145 -33.52 15.04 -78.62
N SER A 146 -34.69 15.75 -78.72
CA SER A 146 -35.37 16.19 -77.48
C SER A 146 -35.89 15.01 -76.68
N GLU A 147 -36.50 14.00 -77.32
CA GLU A 147 -36.93 12.76 -76.63
C GLU A 147 -35.73 11.93 -76.13
N LEU A 148 -34.59 11.95 -76.91
CA LEU A 148 -33.40 11.25 -76.53
C LEU A 148 -32.65 11.93 -75.40
N ILE A 149 -32.68 13.27 -75.36
CA ILE A 149 -32.10 14.06 -74.23
C ILE A 149 -32.91 13.80 -72.97
N GLU A 150 -34.24 13.89 -73.02
CA GLU A 150 -35.09 13.60 -71.86
C GLU A 150 -34.95 12.15 -71.36
N LYS A 151 -34.81 11.20 -72.28
CA LYS A 151 -34.55 9.78 -72.00
C LYS A 151 -33.13 9.52 -71.51
N LYS A 152 -32.14 10.30 -71.97
CA LYS A 152 -30.77 10.27 -71.45
C LYS A 152 -30.68 10.86 -70.07
N GLU A 153 -31.33 11.98 -69.81
CA GLU A 153 -31.37 12.60 -68.47
C GLU A 153 -32.02 11.69 -67.45
N THR A 154 -33.21 11.14 -67.79
CA THR A 154 -33.90 10.20 -66.90
C THR A 154 -33.10 8.90 -66.68
N THR A 155 -32.47 8.36 -67.72
CA THR A 155 -31.61 7.16 -67.56
C THR A 155 -30.30 7.46 -66.85
N SER A 156 -29.73 8.65 -67.04
CA SER A 156 -28.53 9.07 -66.28
C SER A 156 -28.84 9.28 -64.78
N LEU A 157 -30.00 9.91 -64.50
CA LEU A 157 -30.50 10.08 -63.16
C LEU A 157 -30.82 8.74 -62.49
N ALA A 158 -31.46 7.81 -63.23
CA ALA A 158 -31.75 6.46 -62.74
C ALA A 158 -30.47 5.66 -62.49
N ARG A 159 -29.44 5.79 -63.36
CA ARG A 159 -28.12 5.19 -63.12
C ARG A 159 -27.40 5.78 -61.91
N LEU A 160 -27.49 7.12 -61.75
CA LEU A 160 -26.89 7.78 -60.60
C LEU A 160 -27.57 7.31 -59.30
N ILE A 161 -28.90 7.24 -59.30
CA ILE A 161 -29.67 6.76 -58.16
C ILE A 161 -29.33 5.28 -57.84
N THR A 162 -29.20 4.43 -58.85
CA THR A 162 -28.82 3.03 -58.66
C THR A 162 -27.39 2.89 -58.11
N ILE A 163 -26.43 3.67 -58.65
CA ILE A 163 -25.05 3.66 -58.14
C ILE A 163 -24.99 4.15 -56.68
N LEU A 164 -25.70 5.26 -56.38
CA LEU A 164 -25.80 5.80 -55.01
C LEU A 164 -26.51 4.83 -54.07
N SER A 165 -27.56 4.17 -54.54
CA SER A 165 -28.28 3.16 -53.73
C SER A 165 -27.42 1.94 -53.43
N VAL A 166 -26.68 1.43 -54.40
CA VAL A 166 -25.73 0.32 -54.22
C VAL A 166 -24.61 0.75 -53.29
N ALA A 167 -24.03 1.94 -53.49
CA ALA A 167 -23.02 2.48 -52.60
C ALA A 167 -23.54 2.64 -51.14
N LEU A 168 -24.76 3.15 -51.00
CA LEU A 168 -25.40 3.31 -49.68
C LEU A 168 -25.63 1.94 -49.01
N ILE A 169 -26.14 0.96 -49.75
CA ILE A 169 -26.37 -0.40 -49.25
C ILE A 169 -25.03 -1.07 -48.83
N THR A 170 -23.98 -0.88 -49.62
CA THR A 170 -22.65 -1.43 -49.28
C THR A 170 -22.08 -0.76 -48.04
N ILE A 171 -22.19 0.56 -47.92
CA ILE A 171 -21.73 1.29 -46.73
C ILE A 171 -22.56 0.87 -45.49
N LEU A 172 -23.87 0.79 -45.61
CA LEU A 172 -24.75 0.33 -44.52
C LEU A 172 -24.44 -1.12 -44.12
N SER A 173 -24.16 -2.01 -45.09
CA SER A 173 -23.81 -3.39 -44.82
C SER A 173 -22.46 -3.48 -44.10
N LEU A 174 -21.45 -2.71 -44.53
CA LEU A 174 -20.16 -2.65 -43.85
C LEU A 174 -20.28 -2.04 -42.44
N LEU A 175 -21.11 -1.02 -42.30
CA LEU A 175 -21.36 -0.39 -41.01
C LEU A 175 -22.04 -1.37 -40.02
N THR A 176 -23.09 -2.07 -40.51
CA THR A 176 -23.78 -3.09 -39.70
C THR A 176 -22.86 -4.24 -39.33
N LEU A 177 -22.02 -4.73 -40.24
CA LEU A 177 -21.03 -5.75 -39.95
C LEU A 177 -19.99 -5.28 -38.93
N SER A 178 -19.52 -4.04 -39.08
CA SER A 178 -18.60 -3.41 -38.14
C SER A 178 -19.22 -3.25 -36.74
N LEU A 179 -20.45 -2.74 -36.68
CA LEU A 179 -21.21 -2.60 -35.44
C LEU A 179 -21.48 -3.95 -34.78
N TYR A 180 -21.86 -4.94 -35.57
CA TYR A 180 -22.08 -6.31 -35.06
C TYR A 180 -20.79 -6.91 -34.48
N LYS A 181 -19.67 -6.79 -35.21
CA LYS A 181 -18.37 -7.26 -34.76
C LYS A 181 -17.92 -6.53 -33.48
N ASN A 182 -18.08 -5.21 -33.45
CA ASN A 182 -17.73 -4.38 -32.29
C ASN A 182 -18.61 -4.72 -31.08
N ASN A 183 -19.92 -4.92 -31.29
CA ASN A 183 -20.83 -5.31 -30.22
C ASN A 183 -20.49 -6.70 -29.65
N ASN A 184 -20.17 -7.67 -30.53
CA ASN A 184 -19.72 -8.99 -30.08
C ASN A 184 -18.41 -8.95 -29.29
N ILE A 185 -17.44 -8.11 -29.72
CA ILE A 185 -16.18 -7.90 -28.98
C ILE A 185 -16.50 -7.27 -27.62
N ARG A 186 -17.35 -6.22 -27.58
CA ARG A 186 -17.78 -5.58 -26.33
C ARG A 186 -18.45 -6.56 -25.37
N LEU A 187 -19.36 -7.39 -25.87
CA LEU A 187 -20.04 -8.40 -25.07
C LEU A 187 -19.04 -9.42 -24.48
N LYS A 188 -18.12 -9.93 -25.33
CA LYS A 188 -17.08 -10.86 -24.85
C LYS A 188 -16.17 -10.21 -23.82
N THR A 189 -15.74 -8.98 -24.07
CA THR A 189 -14.88 -8.22 -23.15
C THR A 189 -15.60 -7.95 -21.83
N ASN A 190 -16.86 -7.49 -21.90
CA ASN A 190 -17.66 -7.27 -20.70
C ASN A 190 -17.84 -8.56 -19.89
N ASN A 191 -18.21 -9.66 -20.54
CA ASN A 191 -18.38 -10.93 -19.85
C ASN A 191 -17.05 -11.43 -19.20
N MET A 192 -15.92 -11.21 -19.91
CA MET A 192 -14.60 -11.51 -19.34
C MET A 192 -14.27 -10.60 -18.16
N LEU A 193 -14.62 -9.32 -18.26
CA LEU A 193 -14.42 -8.34 -17.18
C LEU A 193 -15.28 -8.68 -15.95
N TYR A 194 -16.55 -9.03 -16.18
CA TYR A 194 -17.45 -9.47 -15.10
C TYR A 194 -16.90 -10.72 -14.40
N LYS A 195 -16.47 -11.73 -15.18
CA LYS A 195 -15.89 -12.94 -14.63
C LYS A 195 -14.61 -12.67 -13.84
N LYS A 196 -13.73 -11.81 -14.37
CA LYS A 196 -12.51 -11.40 -13.68
C LYS A 196 -12.78 -10.60 -12.41
N ASN A 197 -13.78 -9.70 -12.44
CA ASN A 197 -14.19 -8.98 -11.24
C ASN A 197 -14.76 -9.92 -10.17
N GLU A 198 -15.55 -10.90 -10.55
CA GLU A 198 -16.10 -11.90 -9.62
C GLU A 198 -14.99 -12.77 -9.02
N GLU A 199 -14.03 -13.23 -9.85
CA GLU A 199 -12.83 -13.93 -9.37
C GLU A 199 -12.02 -13.07 -8.40
N LEU A 200 -11.77 -11.80 -8.73
CA LEU A 200 -11.04 -10.87 -7.86
C LEU A 200 -11.78 -10.57 -6.55
N LEU A 201 -13.11 -10.43 -6.60
CA LEU A 201 -13.92 -10.24 -5.39
C LEU A 201 -13.87 -11.47 -4.47
N THR A 202 -13.99 -12.67 -5.04
CA THR A 202 -13.88 -13.92 -4.26
C THR A 202 -12.49 -14.15 -3.69
N GLU A 203 -11.44 -13.83 -4.44
CA GLU A 203 -10.05 -13.88 -3.97
C GLU A 203 -9.80 -12.87 -2.85
N LYS A 204 -10.30 -11.64 -3.03
CA LYS A 204 -10.23 -10.59 -2.00
C LYS A 204 -10.94 -11.00 -0.72
N GLU A 205 -12.17 -11.51 -0.84
CA GLU A 205 -12.95 -11.98 0.32
C GLU A 205 -12.24 -13.13 1.06
N ARG A 206 -11.69 -14.09 0.32
CA ARG A 206 -10.88 -15.17 0.90
C ARG A 206 -9.64 -14.64 1.62
N ALA A 207 -8.95 -13.69 1.03
CA ALA A 207 -7.78 -13.07 1.64
C ALA A 207 -8.15 -12.29 2.91
N GLU A 208 -9.26 -11.55 2.90
CA GLU A 208 -9.77 -10.82 4.07
C GLU A 208 -10.19 -11.78 5.20
N ILE A 209 -10.89 -12.86 4.88
CA ILE A 209 -11.26 -13.89 5.85
C ILE A 209 -10.01 -14.57 6.43
N ALA A 210 -9.04 -14.93 5.59
CA ALA A 210 -7.78 -15.53 6.05
C ALA A 210 -7.00 -14.57 6.96
N ALA A 211 -6.90 -13.30 6.59
CA ALA A 211 -6.23 -12.27 7.39
C ALA A 211 -6.96 -12.06 8.75
N LYS A 212 -8.30 -11.99 8.73
CA LYS A 212 -9.11 -11.86 9.94
C LYS A 212 -8.97 -13.09 10.84
N THR A 213 -9.00 -14.29 10.27
CA THR A 213 -8.82 -15.55 11.01
C THR A 213 -7.43 -15.62 11.62
N LYS A 214 -6.37 -15.29 10.86
CA LYS A 214 -4.98 -15.19 11.36
C LYS A 214 -4.90 -14.20 12.52
N SER A 215 -5.48 -13.02 12.37
CA SER A 215 -5.46 -11.97 13.41
C SER A 215 -6.18 -12.40 14.67
N ASN A 216 -7.37 -13.00 14.54
CA ASN A 216 -8.16 -13.48 15.69
C ASN A 216 -7.45 -14.64 16.39
N PHE A 217 -6.92 -15.62 15.64
CA PHE A 217 -6.15 -16.72 16.19
C PHE A 217 -4.97 -16.24 17.02
N LEU A 218 -4.16 -15.33 16.45
CA LEU A 218 -2.99 -14.78 17.16
C LEU A 218 -3.41 -13.96 18.40
N SER A 219 -4.52 -13.23 18.33
CA SER A 219 -5.05 -12.50 19.49
C SER A 219 -5.47 -13.44 20.62
N THR A 220 -6.20 -14.51 20.28
CA THR A 220 -6.65 -15.51 21.25
C THR A 220 -5.47 -16.24 21.87
N VAL A 221 -4.56 -16.79 21.04
CA VAL A 221 -3.36 -17.50 21.53
C VAL A 221 -2.53 -16.60 22.44
N THR A 222 -2.37 -15.34 22.07
CA THR A 222 -1.63 -14.39 22.90
C THR A 222 -2.29 -14.15 24.26
N HIS A 223 -3.62 -14.03 24.28
CA HIS A 223 -4.37 -13.91 25.52
C HIS A 223 -4.16 -15.13 26.41
N GLU A 224 -4.34 -16.31 25.85
CA GLU A 224 -4.19 -17.59 26.58
C GLU A 224 -2.75 -17.84 27.08
N LEU A 225 -1.73 -17.32 26.37
CA LEU A 225 -0.34 -17.40 26.82
C LEU A 225 0.01 -16.31 27.84
N ARG A 226 -0.61 -15.14 27.76
CA ARG A 226 -0.34 -14.01 28.63
C ARG A 226 -0.75 -14.30 30.07
N THR A 227 -1.93 -14.86 30.27
CA THR A 227 -2.50 -15.14 31.62
C THR A 227 -1.59 -16.02 32.47
N PRO A 228 -1.16 -17.24 32.03
CA PRO A 228 -0.26 -18.06 32.82
C PRO A 228 1.13 -17.43 33.01
N LEU A 229 1.60 -16.64 32.03
CA LEU A 229 2.89 -15.99 32.10
C LEU A 229 2.90 -14.87 33.14
N TYR A 230 1.81 -14.11 33.26
CA TYR A 230 1.63 -13.13 34.33
C TYR A 230 1.59 -13.77 35.70
N ALA A 231 0.94 -14.94 35.80
CA ALA A 231 0.94 -15.69 37.03
C ALA A 231 2.37 -16.08 37.44
N VAL A 232 3.17 -16.59 36.48
CA VAL A 232 4.59 -16.97 36.75
C VAL A 232 5.43 -15.75 37.15
N THR A 233 5.35 -14.63 36.40
CA THR A 233 6.15 -13.43 36.71
C THR A 233 5.70 -12.80 38.03
N GLY A 234 4.38 -12.77 38.31
CA GLY A 234 3.84 -12.26 39.55
C GLY A 234 4.29 -13.09 40.76
N LEU A 235 4.17 -14.43 40.69
CA LEU A 235 4.65 -15.31 41.75
C LEU A 235 6.16 -15.19 41.96
N THR A 236 6.93 -15.09 40.88
CA THR A 236 8.39 -14.92 40.96
C THR A 236 8.77 -13.63 41.68
N LYS A 237 8.06 -12.53 41.36
CA LYS A 237 8.24 -11.24 42.01
C LYS A 237 7.87 -11.32 43.50
N MET A 238 6.77 -12.00 43.84
CA MET A 238 6.36 -12.21 45.22
C MET A 238 7.42 -12.99 46.01
N LEU A 239 7.93 -14.07 45.42
CA LEU A 239 8.99 -14.88 46.07
C LEU A 239 10.29 -14.08 46.28
N LEU A 240 10.64 -13.19 45.35
CA LEU A 240 11.80 -12.31 45.50
C LEU A 240 11.61 -11.28 46.63
N GLU A 241 10.36 -10.85 46.90
CA GLU A 241 10.04 -9.94 48.00
C GLU A 241 9.94 -10.65 49.37
N GLU A 242 9.79 -11.98 49.43
CA GLU A 242 9.63 -12.78 50.64
C GLU A 242 10.95 -13.28 51.28
N ASN A 243 12.04 -12.55 51.05
CA ASN A 243 13.38 -12.90 51.57
C ASN A 243 13.83 -14.33 51.18
N PRO A 244 13.95 -14.65 49.90
CA PRO A 244 14.37 -15.96 49.45
C PRO A 244 15.81 -16.27 49.90
N LYS A 245 16.14 -17.55 49.98
CA LYS A 245 17.49 -17.98 50.27
C LYS A 245 18.49 -17.47 49.22
N PRO A 246 19.73 -17.15 49.58
CA PRO A 246 20.73 -16.61 48.61
C PRO A 246 20.93 -17.45 47.36
N ASP A 247 20.86 -18.79 47.49
CA ASP A 247 20.94 -19.74 46.41
C ASP A 247 19.71 -19.71 45.44
N GLN A 248 18.57 -19.30 45.93
CA GLN A 248 17.32 -19.17 45.17
C GLN A 248 17.22 -17.84 44.39
N ILE A 249 17.87 -16.79 44.88
CA ILE A 249 17.74 -15.43 44.28
C ILE A 249 18.12 -15.43 42.78
N GLN A 250 19.22 -16.09 42.42
CA GLN A 250 19.68 -16.15 41.04
C GLN A 250 18.67 -16.89 40.13
N HIS A 251 18.09 -17.99 40.61
CA HIS A 251 17.08 -18.76 39.88
C HIS A 251 15.81 -17.98 39.70
N LEU A 252 15.34 -17.32 40.75
CA LEU A 252 14.14 -16.45 40.70
C LEU A 252 14.34 -15.25 39.76
N LYS A 253 15.49 -14.58 39.78
CA LYS A 253 15.82 -13.52 38.84
C LYS A 253 15.87 -14.02 37.39
N SER A 254 16.42 -15.22 37.14
CA SER A 254 16.42 -15.81 35.80
C SER A 254 15.02 -16.18 35.33
N LEU A 255 14.16 -16.67 36.23
CA LEU A 255 12.76 -16.99 35.93
C LEU A 255 11.96 -15.72 35.65
N GLN A 256 12.15 -14.66 36.44
CA GLN A 256 11.54 -13.35 36.21
C GLN A 256 11.96 -12.79 34.85
N PHE A 257 13.25 -12.78 34.55
CA PHE A 257 13.78 -12.32 33.26
C PHE A 257 13.18 -13.10 32.08
N SER A 258 13.08 -14.43 32.20
CA SER A 258 12.49 -15.26 31.15
C SER A 258 11.00 -14.98 30.95
N GLY A 259 10.25 -14.77 32.05
CA GLY A 259 8.86 -14.40 32.02
C GLY A 259 8.60 -13.04 31.38
N ASP A 260 9.36 -12.02 31.79
CA ASP A 260 9.27 -10.67 31.25
C ASP A 260 9.66 -10.63 29.76
N TYR A 261 10.67 -11.43 29.36
CA TYR A 261 11.06 -11.59 27.97
C TYR A 261 9.93 -12.19 27.10
N LEU A 262 9.30 -13.27 27.58
CA LEU A 262 8.18 -13.90 26.86
C LEU A 262 6.97 -12.97 26.78
N LEU A 263 6.65 -12.21 27.83
CA LEU A 263 5.58 -11.22 27.83
C LEU A 263 5.84 -10.13 26.79
N THR A 264 7.06 -9.60 26.75
CA THR A 264 7.46 -8.61 25.75
C THR A 264 7.32 -9.17 24.33
N PHE A 265 7.82 -10.40 24.10
CA PHE A 265 7.74 -11.08 22.81
C PHE A 265 6.29 -11.27 22.33
N ILE A 266 5.40 -11.70 23.23
CA ILE A 266 3.98 -11.88 22.94
C ILE A 266 3.31 -10.55 22.60
N ASN A 267 3.63 -9.49 23.33
CA ASN A 267 3.08 -8.14 23.07
C ASN A 267 3.59 -7.59 21.73
N ASP A 268 4.86 -7.80 21.40
CA ASP A 268 5.44 -7.41 20.11
C ASP A 268 4.76 -8.11 18.94
N ILE A 269 4.48 -9.43 19.05
CA ILE A 269 3.72 -10.20 18.05
C ILE A 269 2.31 -9.62 17.85
N LEU A 270 1.60 -9.32 18.94
CA LEU A 270 0.28 -8.70 18.84
C LEU A 270 0.33 -7.38 18.10
N GLN A 271 1.30 -6.56 18.45
CA GLN A 271 1.44 -5.24 17.87
C GLN A 271 1.74 -5.30 16.37
N ILE A 272 2.66 -6.16 15.95
CA ILE A 272 2.92 -6.38 14.52
C ILE A 272 1.66 -6.82 13.80
N ASN A 273 0.91 -7.78 14.37
CA ASN A 273 -0.33 -8.22 13.74
C ASN A 273 -1.39 -7.11 13.64
N LYS A 274 -1.50 -6.23 14.65
CA LYS A 274 -2.37 -5.04 14.58
C LYS A 274 -1.92 -4.08 13.47
N ILE A 275 -0.61 -3.87 13.33
CA ILE A 275 -0.02 -3.03 12.28
C ILE A 275 -0.29 -3.64 10.90
N GLU A 276 0.01 -4.92 10.67
CA GLU A 276 -0.23 -5.64 9.40
C GLU A 276 -1.71 -5.66 9.01
N ALA A 277 -2.61 -5.75 9.99
CA ALA A 277 -4.06 -5.73 9.78
C ALA A 277 -4.64 -4.31 9.62
N ASN A 278 -3.82 -3.26 9.65
CA ASN A 278 -4.23 -1.84 9.66
C ASN A 278 -5.26 -1.51 10.75
N LYS A 279 -5.14 -2.17 11.92
CA LYS A 279 -6.05 -2.01 13.06
C LYS A 279 -5.49 -1.08 14.16
N VAL A 280 -4.35 -0.45 13.92
CA VAL A 280 -3.78 0.52 14.87
C VAL A 280 -4.41 1.87 14.62
N GLU A 281 -5.19 2.34 15.55
CA GLU A 281 -5.77 3.67 15.53
C GLU A 281 -4.83 4.68 16.21
N LEU A 282 -4.85 5.92 15.72
CA LEU A 282 -4.13 7.02 16.34
C LEU A 282 -5.04 7.64 17.41
N ASP A 283 -4.49 7.84 18.59
CA ASP A 283 -5.13 8.54 19.69
C ASP A 283 -4.40 9.87 19.95
N PRO A 284 -4.79 10.95 19.23
CA PRO A 284 -4.13 12.24 19.38
C PRO A 284 -4.49 12.90 20.70
N GLU A 285 -3.49 13.23 21.47
CA GLU A 285 -3.57 13.94 22.73
C GLU A 285 -2.69 15.19 22.73
N ILE A 286 -3.03 16.13 23.60
CA ILE A 286 -2.22 17.32 23.83
C ILE A 286 -1.12 16.98 24.82
N PHE A 287 0.14 17.07 24.40
CA PHE A 287 1.29 16.68 25.23
C PHE A 287 2.50 17.59 25.05
N ASN A 288 3.41 17.55 26.03
CA ASN A 288 4.70 18.21 25.97
C ASN A 288 5.76 17.22 25.47
N LEU A 289 6.23 17.41 24.24
CA LEU A 289 7.18 16.50 23.59
C LEU A 289 8.51 16.44 24.36
N LYS A 290 9.03 17.59 24.86
CA LYS A 290 10.28 17.63 25.63
C LYS A 290 10.17 16.77 26.89
N THR A 291 9.12 17.01 27.70
CA THR A 291 8.86 16.23 28.91
C THR A 291 8.68 14.75 28.60
N LYS A 292 8.06 14.41 27.46
CA LYS A 292 7.88 13.01 27.05
C LYS A 292 9.21 12.34 26.76
N VAL A 293 10.11 13.00 26.01
CA VAL A 293 11.47 12.50 25.75
C VAL A 293 12.26 12.33 27.05
N GLU A 294 12.22 13.35 27.94
CA GLU A 294 12.87 13.30 29.23
C GLU A 294 12.37 12.14 30.10
N ASN A 295 11.06 11.89 30.13
CA ASN A 295 10.46 10.79 30.88
C ASN A 295 10.88 9.41 30.33
N VAL A 296 10.95 9.27 29.00
CA VAL A 296 11.41 8.01 28.38
C VAL A 296 12.87 7.76 28.73
N VAL A 297 13.73 8.78 28.63
CA VAL A 297 15.14 8.66 28.99
C VAL A 297 15.30 8.34 30.48
N ALA A 298 14.56 9.03 31.36
CA ALA A 298 14.59 8.76 32.79
C ALA A 298 14.19 7.31 33.13
N ALA A 299 13.17 6.77 32.44
CA ALA A 299 12.74 5.39 32.63
C ALA A 299 13.79 4.36 32.21
N LEU A 300 14.66 4.69 31.24
CA LEU A 300 15.69 3.80 30.72
C LEU A 300 17.06 4.02 31.37
N ASN A 301 17.20 5.07 32.17
CA ASN A 301 18.50 5.49 32.72
C ASN A 301 19.16 4.41 33.62
N ASN A 302 18.37 3.68 34.40
CA ASN A 302 18.92 2.59 35.21
C ASN A 302 19.53 1.49 34.33
N SER A 303 18.85 1.11 33.25
CA SER A 303 19.38 0.11 32.30
C SER A 303 20.61 0.61 31.55
N ALA A 304 20.73 1.90 31.31
CA ALA A 304 21.92 2.52 30.74
C ALA A 304 23.08 2.50 31.73
N MET A 305 22.82 2.84 33.01
CA MET A 305 23.81 2.78 34.09
C MET A 305 24.35 1.37 34.30
N ASP A 306 23.52 0.33 34.21
CA ASP A 306 23.93 -1.07 34.32
C ASP A 306 24.94 -1.46 33.22
N ASN A 307 24.88 -0.79 32.07
CA ASN A 307 25.84 -0.94 30.95
C ASN A 307 26.96 0.10 30.96
N ASN A 308 27.07 0.91 32.03
CA ASN A 308 28.00 2.03 32.13
C ASN A 308 27.89 3.00 30.95
N THR A 309 26.67 3.29 30.51
CA THR A 309 26.38 4.12 29.35
C THR A 309 25.63 5.38 29.76
N LEU A 310 26.04 6.54 29.24
CA LEU A 310 25.41 7.82 29.50
C LEU A 310 24.42 8.22 28.39
N ILE A 311 23.27 8.79 28.77
CA ILE A 311 22.29 9.28 27.80
C ILE A 311 22.23 10.80 27.85
N HIS A 312 22.51 11.46 26.73
CA HIS A 312 22.47 12.89 26.55
C HIS A 312 21.22 13.31 25.79
N ILE A 313 20.53 14.37 26.25
CA ILE A 313 19.34 14.91 25.57
C ILE A 313 19.68 16.29 25.03
N GLU A 314 19.49 16.48 23.74
CA GLU A 314 19.61 17.77 23.06
C GLU A 314 18.25 18.12 22.43
N TYR A 315 17.64 19.21 22.90
CA TYR A 315 16.30 19.61 22.44
C TYR A 315 16.34 21.03 21.87
N ASP A 316 15.84 21.17 20.64
CA ASP A 316 15.80 22.47 19.95
C ASP A 316 14.84 23.43 20.68
N THR A 317 15.40 24.55 21.15
CA THR A 317 14.67 25.58 21.89
C THR A 317 13.64 26.34 21.06
N ASN A 318 13.68 26.23 19.73
CA ASN A 318 12.71 26.84 18.83
C ASN A 318 11.42 26.03 18.69
N LEU A 319 11.38 24.80 19.22
CA LEU A 319 10.18 23.97 19.20
C LEU A 319 9.16 24.43 20.25
N PRO A 320 7.86 24.42 19.93
CA PRO A 320 6.80 24.66 20.89
C PRO A 320 6.86 23.66 22.07
N TYR A 321 6.31 24.09 23.19
CA TYR A 321 6.23 23.19 24.36
C TYR A 321 5.14 22.13 24.23
N VAL A 322 4.05 22.41 23.46
CA VAL A 322 2.85 21.60 23.45
C VAL A 322 2.46 21.26 22.01
N PHE A 323 2.23 19.98 21.80
CA PHE A 323 1.84 19.42 20.52
C PHE A 323 0.55 18.60 20.65
N ASP A 324 -0.15 18.45 19.54
CA ASP A 324 -1.27 17.53 19.34
C ASP A 324 -0.79 16.33 18.53
N GLY A 325 -0.88 15.15 19.10
CA GLY A 325 -0.41 13.91 18.46
C GLY A 325 -0.42 12.72 19.41
N ASP A 326 -0.11 11.54 18.90
CA ASP A 326 -0.11 10.30 19.68
C ASP A 326 1.20 10.15 20.47
N GLN A 327 1.15 10.61 21.73
CA GLN A 327 2.28 10.56 22.65
C GLN A 327 2.71 9.12 23.00
N LEU A 328 1.76 8.16 22.97
CA LEU A 328 2.07 6.76 23.30
C LEU A 328 2.88 6.11 22.19
N LYS A 329 2.48 6.29 20.93
CA LYS A 329 3.22 5.75 19.77
C LYS A 329 4.62 6.37 19.67
N ILE A 330 4.73 7.70 19.92
CA ILE A 330 6.04 8.37 19.94
C ILE A 330 6.92 7.80 21.08
N SER A 331 6.36 7.63 22.28
CA SER A 331 7.11 7.03 23.40
C SER A 331 7.59 5.62 23.07
N GLN A 332 6.75 4.81 22.44
CA GLN A 332 7.09 3.44 22.08
C GLN A 332 8.21 3.36 21.04
N ILE A 333 8.18 4.25 20.04
CA ILE A 333 9.28 4.40 19.08
C ILE A 333 10.59 4.72 19.81
N LEU A 334 10.56 5.71 20.73
CA LEU A 334 11.73 6.11 21.50
C LEU A 334 12.26 5.00 22.41
N ILE A 335 11.37 4.31 23.15
CA ILE A 335 11.74 3.19 24.01
C ILE A 335 12.44 2.09 23.21
N ASN A 336 11.93 1.73 22.04
CA ASN A 336 12.53 0.71 21.19
C ASN A 336 13.90 1.13 20.66
N LEU A 337 14.06 2.37 20.19
CA LEU A 337 15.34 2.83 19.64
C LEU A 337 16.39 3.05 20.72
N ILE A 338 16.05 3.77 21.80
CA ILE A 338 16.96 4.02 22.92
C ILE A 338 17.32 2.70 23.61
N GLY A 339 16.33 1.79 23.79
CA GLY A 339 16.58 0.47 24.36
C GLY A 339 17.53 -0.37 23.50
N ASN A 340 17.42 -0.28 22.17
CA ASN A 340 18.40 -0.92 21.27
C ASN A 340 19.80 -0.28 21.41
N SER A 341 19.90 1.04 21.47
CA SER A 341 21.16 1.74 21.67
C SER A 341 21.83 1.34 22.99
N ILE A 342 21.08 1.27 24.11
CA ILE A 342 21.58 0.80 25.40
C ILE A 342 22.09 -0.65 25.31
N LYS A 343 21.36 -1.51 24.62
CA LYS A 343 21.70 -2.92 24.47
C LYS A 343 23.00 -3.14 23.70
N PHE A 344 23.29 -2.30 22.71
CA PHE A 344 24.46 -2.46 21.82
C PHE A 344 25.60 -1.49 22.12
N THR A 345 25.44 -0.63 23.14
CA THR A 345 26.48 0.26 23.64
C THR A 345 26.92 -0.22 25.04
N LYS A 346 28.19 -0.30 25.24
CA LYS A 346 28.80 -0.61 26.54
C LYS A 346 29.93 0.35 26.79
N ASP A 347 30.01 0.90 28.01
CA ASP A 347 31.03 1.89 28.39
C ASP A 347 31.07 3.07 27.38
N GLY A 348 29.88 3.64 27.03
CA GLY A 348 29.77 4.64 25.97
C GLY A 348 28.67 5.67 26.20
N ASP A 349 28.28 6.32 25.10
CA ASP A 349 27.33 7.43 25.11
C ASP A 349 26.23 7.23 24.11
N ILE A 350 25.03 7.71 24.46
CA ILE A 350 23.85 7.76 23.59
C ILE A 350 23.34 9.20 23.56
N TRP A 351 23.08 9.73 22.38
CA TRP A 351 22.50 11.07 22.19
C TRP A 351 21.10 10.95 21.63
N VAL A 352 20.16 11.65 22.28
CA VAL A 352 18.78 11.79 21.82
C VAL A 352 18.57 13.26 21.46
N ARG A 353 18.56 13.57 20.16
CA ARG A 353 18.42 14.92 19.63
C ARG A 353 17.06 15.13 19.02
N VAL A 354 16.42 16.25 19.35
CA VAL A 354 15.14 16.65 18.75
C VAL A 354 15.35 18.02 18.11
N THR A 355 15.23 18.08 16.78
CA THR A 355 15.48 19.28 15.99
C THR A 355 14.30 19.61 15.09
N GLN A 356 14.05 20.91 14.88
CA GLN A 356 13.07 21.37 13.90
C GLN A 356 13.69 21.43 12.51
N LEU A 357 13.12 20.71 11.55
CA LEU A 357 13.54 20.77 10.14
C LEU A 357 12.86 21.91 9.40
N LYS A 358 11.53 22.06 9.62
CA LYS A 358 10.71 23.03 8.93
C LYS A 358 9.44 23.31 9.74
N LYS A 359 8.93 24.54 9.65
CA LYS A 359 7.61 24.93 10.19
C LYS A 359 6.70 25.37 9.04
N THR A 360 5.46 24.90 9.03
CA THR A 360 4.44 25.31 8.05
C THR A 360 3.13 25.56 8.78
N LYS A 361 2.80 26.83 9.00
CA LYS A 361 1.66 27.26 9.85
C LYS A 361 1.78 26.66 11.26
N LYS A 362 0.88 25.77 11.63
CA LYS A 362 0.87 25.05 12.93
C LYS A 362 1.58 23.70 12.89
N ASN A 363 2.01 23.21 11.71
CA ASN A 363 2.69 21.93 11.58
C ASN A 363 4.19 22.11 11.66
N HIS A 364 4.82 21.38 12.57
CA HIS A 364 6.26 21.30 12.76
C HIS A 364 6.77 19.97 12.18
N PHE A 365 7.68 20.05 11.22
CA PHE A 365 8.45 18.91 10.76
C PHE A 365 9.65 18.78 11.68
N ILE A 366 9.67 17.75 12.49
CA ILE A 366 10.71 17.49 13.46
C ILE A 366 11.52 16.28 13.05
N ARG A 367 12.79 16.30 13.42
CA ARG A 367 13.68 15.13 13.37
C ARG A 367 14.03 14.74 14.78
N ILE A 368 13.82 13.47 15.09
CA ILE A 368 14.33 12.85 16.30
C ILE A 368 15.47 11.94 15.87
N GLU A 369 16.65 12.15 16.43
CA GLU A 369 17.83 11.35 16.20
C GLU A 369 18.19 10.61 17.49
N VAL A 370 18.44 9.32 17.36
CA VAL A 370 19.01 8.49 18.44
C VAL A 370 20.33 7.96 17.93
N GLU A 371 21.42 8.48 18.46
CA GLU A 371 22.78 8.13 18.10
C GLU A 371 23.44 7.37 19.26
N ASP A 372 24.18 6.32 18.95
CA ASP A 372 25.02 5.59 19.87
C ASP A 372 26.44 5.42 19.31
N ASN A 373 27.41 5.29 20.18
CA ASN A 373 28.78 4.94 19.84
C ASN A 373 29.10 3.44 20.06
N GLY A 374 28.07 2.59 19.92
CA GLY A 374 28.16 1.16 20.11
C GLY A 374 28.83 0.40 18.96
N ILE A 375 28.54 -0.88 18.83
CA ILE A 375 29.19 -1.81 17.87
C ILE A 375 28.96 -1.50 16.40
N GLY A 376 27.92 -0.73 16.06
CA GLY A 376 27.51 -0.46 14.69
C GLY A 376 26.91 -1.67 13.97
N ILE A 377 26.48 -1.46 12.71
CA ILE A 377 25.72 -2.42 11.90
C ILE A 377 26.36 -2.56 10.51
N THR A 378 26.53 -3.80 10.05
CA THR A 378 27.06 -4.08 8.69
C THR A 378 26.06 -3.62 7.61
N LYS A 379 26.57 -3.23 6.43
CA LYS A 379 25.72 -2.78 5.30
C LYS A 379 24.65 -3.81 4.92
N GLU A 380 25.00 -5.09 4.86
CA GLU A 380 24.06 -6.18 4.54
C GLU A 380 22.89 -6.25 5.52
N LYS A 381 23.15 -6.02 6.82
CA LYS A 381 22.10 -6.04 7.84
C LYS A 381 21.26 -4.78 7.84
N GLN A 382 21.82 -3.63 7.42
CA GLN A 382 21.07 -2.37 7.33
C GLN A 382 19.91 -2.45 6.32
N GLU A 383 20.04 -3.24 5.25
CA GLU A 383 19.01 -3.39 4.22
C GLU A 383 17.76 -4.12 4.72
N HIS A 384 17.91 -5.09 5.63
CA HIS A 384 16.83 -5.97 6.10
C HIS A 384 16.42 -5.74 7.55
N MET A 385 17.01 -4.78 8.25
CA MET A 385 16.80 -4.64 9.70
C MET A 385 15.41 -4.20 10.13
N PHE A 386 14.62 -3.66 9.21
CA PHE A 386 13.22 -3.29 9.46
C PHE A 386 12.24 -4.42 9.12
N GLU A 387 12.70 -5.52 8.56
CA GLU A 387 11.87 -6.70 8.30
C GLU A 387 11.56 -7.44 9.60
N SER A 388 10.35 -7.97 9.71
CA SER A 388 9.93 -8.73 10.89
C SER A 388 10.79 -9.99 11.03
N PHE A 389 11.22 -10.29 12.26
CA PHE A 389 12.10 -11.41 12.60
C PHE A 389 13.50 -11.33 12.00
N SER A 390 13.90 -10.17 11.47
CA SER A 390 15.27 -9.93 11.03
C SER A 390 16.20 -9.85 12.26
N GLN A 391 16.91 -10.92 12.52
CA GLN A 391 17.83 -11.00 13.67
C GLN A 391 19.28 -11.09 13.23
N GLY A 392 20.16 -10.49 14.00
CA GLY A 392 21.62 -10.73 13.92
C GLY A 392 21.94 -12.21 14.17
N SER A 393 23.19 -12.64 13.94
CA SER A 393 23.60 -14.05 14.09
C SER A 393 23.17 -14.67 15.43
N VAL A 394 22.96 -16.00 15.44
CA VAL A 394 22.59 -16.81 16.63
C VAL A 394 23.47 -16.53 17.86
N GLN A 395 24.73 -16.13 17.65
CA GLN A 395 25.67 -15.77 18.71
C GLN A 395 25.38 -14.45 19.42
N ILE A 396 24.85 -13.45 18.69
CA ILE A 396 24.42 -12.14 19.24
C ILE A 396 23.17 -12.31 20.09
N ASN A 397 22.26 -13.20 19.69
CA ASN A 397 21.03 -13.48 20.43
C ASN A 397 21.28 -14.14 21.79
N ARG A 398 22.27 -15.04 21.90
CA ARG A 398 22.61 -15.66 23.17
C ARG A 398 23.20 -14.68 24.17
N LYS A 399 23.86 -13.62 23.70
CA LYS A 399 24.58 -12.66 24.57
C LYS A 399 23.73 -11.45 24.94
N TYR A 400 22.84 -10.98 24.03
CA TYR A 400 22.13 -9.71 24.19
C TYR A 400 20.60 -9.84 24.18
N GLY A 401 20.02 -11.00 23.84
CA GLY A 401 18.57 -11.23 23.77
C GLY A 401 17.86 -10.32 22.76
N GLY A 402 16.58 -10.52 22.54
CA GLY A 402 15.73 -9.62 21.75
C GLY A 402 14.80 -10.37 20.82
N THR A 403 13.61 -9.83 20.59
CA THR A 403 12.53 -10.44 19.81
C THR A 403 12.80 -10.38 18.30
N GLY A 404 13.62 -9.43 17.85
CA GLY A 404 13.82 -9.10 16.43
C GLY A 404 12.61 -8.37 15.81
N LEU A 405 11.65 -7.95 16.63
CA LEU A 405 10.42 -7.31 16.21
C LEU A 405 10.40 -5.79 16.47
N GLY A 406 11.24 -5.30 17.37
CA GLY A 406 11.21 -3.91 17.82
C GLY A 406 11.39 -2.89 16.68
N LEU A 407 12.30 -3.15 15.73
CA LEU A 407 12.52 -2.21 14.62
C LEU A 407 11.43 -2.29 13.54
N SER A 408 10.83 -3.45 13.30
CA SER A 408 9.66 -3.56 12.42
C SER A 408 8.43 -2.89 13.03
N ILE A 409 8.25 -2.96 14.34
CA ILE A 409 7.23 -2.20 15.07
C ILE A 409 7.49 -0.70 14.92
N VAL A 410 8.72 -0.23 15.12
CA VAL A 410 9.09 1.17 14.92
C VAL A 410 8.75 1.64 13.52
N LYS A 411 9.13 0.87 12.49
CA LYS A 411 8.83 1.18 11.10
C LYS A 411 7.32 1.29 10.86
N GLY A 412 6.55 0.30 11.33
CA GLY A 412 5.09 0.30 11.20
C GLY A 412 4.42 1.48 11.89
N LEU A 413 4.84 1.84 13.11
CA LEU A 413 4.33 3.01 13.82
C LEU A 413 4.65 4.32 13.11
N ILE A 414 5.86 4.44 12.56
CA ILE A 414 6.26 5.63 11.80
C ILE A 414 5.46 5.76 10.51
N ASP A 415 5.17 4.66 9.82
CA ASP A 415 4.34 4.66 8.62
C ASP A 415 2.89 5.08 8.93
N ILE A 416 2.34 4.63 10.06
CA ILE A 416 1.02 5.05 10.57
C ILE A 416 1.01 6.56 10.91
N LEU A 417 2.09 7.07 11.52
CA LEU A 417 2.29 8.49 11.79
C LEU A 417 2.65 9.30 10.53
N LYS A 418 2.68 8.65 9.35
CA LYS A 418 3.06 9.26 8.06
C LYS A 418 4.44 9.92 8.09
N GLY A 419 5.35 9.36 8.86
CA GLY A 419 6.73 9.80 9.02
C GLY A 419 7.70 9.07 8.10
N LYS A 420 8.99 9.32 8.34
CA LYS A 420 10.10 8.62 7.68
C LYS A 420 11.11 8.16 8.72
N ILE A 421 11.70 6.99 8.50
CA ILE A 421 12.83 6.49 9.27
C ILE A 421 13.97 6.10 8.34
N TYR A 422 15.18 6.44 8.71
CA TYR A 422 16.40 5.99 8.08
C TYR A 422 17.53 5.92 9.12
N LEU A 423 18.65 5.32 8.75
CA LEU A 423 19.78 5.15 9.66
C LEU A 423 21.11 5.41 8.95
N LYS A 424 22.11 5.70 9.76
CA LYS A 424 23.52 5.70 9.38
C LYS A 424 24.27 4.87 10.41
N SER A 425 25.06 3.90 9.97
CA SER A 425 25.83 3.06 10.89
C SER A 425 27.13 2.59 10.24
N GLU A 426 28.16 2.51 11.03
CA GLU A 426 29.46 1.98 10.65
C GLU A 426 29.97 1.08 11.79
N ILE A 427 30.49 -0.09 11.45
CA ILE A 427 31.01 -1.02 12.45
C ILE A 427 32.12 -0.36 13.28
N GLY A 428 31.99 -0.46 14.60
CA GLY A 428 32.94 0.10 15.57
C GLY A 428 32.84 1.62 15.78
N LYS A 429 31.91 2.31 15.07
CA LYS A 429 31.67 3.75 15.27
C LYS A 429 30.28 4.04 15.85
N GLY A 430 29.36 3.08 15.81
CA GLY A 430 28.03 3.21 16.34
C GLY A 430 26.93 3.34 15.28
N THR A 431 25.75 3.72 15.72
CA THR A 431 24.54 3.82 14.88
C THR A 431 23.77 5.09 15.20
N SER A 432 23.29 5.78 14.17
CA SER A 432 22.34 6.88 14.30
C SER A 432 21.05 6.52 13.57
N PHE A 433 19.93 6.50 14.30
CA PHE A 433 18.58 6.40 13.74
C PHE A 433 17.96 7.78 13.62
N PHE A 434 17.38 8.08 12.48
CA PHE A 434 16.70 9.34 12.19
C PHE A 434 15.23 9.10 11.93
N ILE A 435 14.37 9.78 12.67
CA ILE A 435 12.93 9.77 12.51
C ILE A 435 12.48 11.16 12.13
N GLU A 436 11.69 11.29 11.07
CA GLU A 436 11.10 12.55 10.65
C GLU A 436 9.58 12.45 10.74
N LEU A 437 8.97 13.32 11.54
CA LEU A 437 7.54 13.38 11.79
C LEU A 437 7.00 14.79 11.56
N SER A 438 5.71 14.85 11.18
CA SER A 438 4.95 16.10 11.16
C SER A 438 3.99 16.10 12.33
N ILE A 439 4.16 17.02 13.27
CA ILE A 439 3.32 17.15 14.47
C ILE A 439 2.73 18.56 14.52
N THR A 440 1.48 18.67 14.94
CA THR A 440 0.76 19.94 15.01
C THR A 440 1.01 20.63 16.35
N GLU A 441 1.33 21.93 16.33
CA GLU A 441 1.42 22.76 17.52
C GLU A 441 0.03 22.98 18.11
N SER A 442 -0.11 22.81 19.44
CA SER A 442 -1.33 23.10 20.17
C SER A 442 -1.22 24.41 20.98
N GLU A 443 -2.23 25.24 20.88
CA GLU A 443 -2.35 26.47 21.69
C GLU A 443 -2.88 26.20 23.10
N LYS A 444 -3.36 24.99 23.36
CA LYS A 444 -3.90 24.61 24.68
C LYS A 444 -2.76 24.32 25.65
N THR A 445 -2.79 24.93 26.83
CA THR A 445 -1.80 24.71 27.89
C THR A 445 -2.05 23.41 28.64
N VAL A 446 -1.06 22.52 28.67
CA VAL A 446 -1.08 21.35 29.55
C VAL A 446 -0.78 21.79 30.99
N LYS A 447 -1.77 21.81 31.87
CA LYS A 447 -1.52 21.98 33.30
C LYS A 447 -1.05 20.65 33.88
N VAL A 448 0.25 20.38 33.83
CA VAL A 448 0.83 19.23 34.52
C VAL A 448 0.96 19.57 36.02
N LYS A 449 -0.01 19.18 36.80
CA LYS A 449 0.20 19.02 38.27
C LYS A 449 0.84 17.64 38.47
N LYS A 450 2.15 17.57 38.74
CA LYS A 450 2.74 16.38 39.37
C LYS A 450 2.10 16.23 40.74
N ARG A 451 1.11 15.34 40.88
CA ARG A 451 0.60 14.87 42.16
C ARG A 451 1.27 13.53 42.48
N ASN A 452 1.78 13.39 43.68
CA ASN A 452 2.27 12.12 44.24
C ASN A 452 1.07 11.39 44.83
N TYR A 453 0.33 10.65 44.00
CA TYR A 453 -0.91 9.98 44.39
C TYR A 453 -0.69 9.00 45.57
N SER A 454 0.48 8.34 45.63
CA SER A 454 0.82 7.43 46.74
C SER A 454 0.87 8.13 48.13
N GLU A 455 1.40 9.35 48.19
CA GLU A 455 1.44 10.15 49.43
C GLU A 455 0.08 10.75 49.77
N ASP A 456 -0.73 11.03 48.76
CA ASP A 456 -2.06 11.59 48.94
C ASP A 456 -3.08 10.51 49.37
N ILE A 457 -2.93 9.26 48.89
CA ILE A 457 -3.73 8.10 49.33
C ILE A 457 -3.52 7.81 50.84
N ILE A 458 -2.28 7.92 51.33
CA ILE A 458 -1.95 7.70 52.75
C ILE A 458 -2.66 8.73 53.65
N LYS A 459 -3.07 9.88 53.13
CA LYS A 459 -3.80 10.93 53.87
C LYS A 459 -5.31 10.72 53.90
N LEU A 460 -5.86 9.82 53.07
CA LEU A 460 -7.26 9.45 53.10
C LEU A 460 -7.52 8.47 54.24
N ASP A 461 -8.60 8.66 54.97
CA ASP A 461 -9.04 7.67 55.98
C ASP A 461 -9.70 6.50 55.24
N LEU A 462 -8.88 5.49 54.93
CA LEU A 462 -9.27 4.34 54.11
C LEU A 462 -9.87 3.19 54.96
N LYS A 463 -10.07 3.39 56.27
CA LYS A 463 -10.48 2.31 57.20
C LYS A 463 -11.86 1.73 56.90
N ASP A 464 -12.74 2.55 56.31
CA ASP A 464 -14.12 2.18 56.02
C ASP A 464 -14.33 1.78 54.53
N VAL A 465 -13.28 1.80 53.73
CA VAL A 465 -13.39 1.45 52.31
C VAL A 465 -13.45 -0.06 52.15
N LYS A 466 -14.58 -0.55 51.63
CA LYS A 466 -14.81 -1.96 51.33
C LYS A 466 -14.66 -2.22 49.82
N ILE A 467 -13.77 -3.13 49.45
CA ILE A 467 -13.51 -3.49 48.05
C ILE A 467 -13.89 -4.96 47.85
N LEU A 468 -14.62 -5.25 46.77
CA LEU A 468 -14.87 -6.60 46.30
C LEU A 468 -13.98 -6.89 45.11
N VAL A 469 -13.22 -7.97 45.16
CA VAL A 469 -12.40 -8.46 44.03
C VAL A 469 -13.06 -9.72 43.47
N VAL A 470 -13.44 -9.66 42.20
CA VAL A 470 -14.08 -10.76 41.49
C VAL A 470 -13.09 -11.24 40.43
N GLU A 471 -12.52 -12.40 40.62
CA GLU A 471 -11.43 -12.94 39.81
C GLU A 471 -11.40 -14.46 39.95
N ASP A 472 -11.48 -15.22 38.86
CA ASP A 472 -11.51 -16.68 38.88
C ASP A 472 -10.14 -17.33 39.15
N ASN A 473 -9.06 -16.62 38.79
CA ASN A 473 -7.71 -17.13 38.96
C ASN A 473 -7.15 -16.84 40.35
N LYS A 474 -6.91 -17.88 41.14
CA LYS A 474 -6.40 -17.77 42.50
C LYS A 474 -5.10 -16.97 42.64
N ILE A 475 -4.22 -17.02 41.62
CA ILE A 475 -2.97 -16.28 41.63
C ILE A 475 -3.23 -14.79 41.44
N ASN A 476 -4.11 -14.43 40.51
CA ASN A 476 -4.50 -13.04 40.30
C ASN A 476 -5.22 -12.47 41.54
N GLN A 477 -6.08 -13.26 42.18
CA GLN A 477 -6.69 -12.90 43.45
C GLN A 477 -5.63 -12.53 44.50
N MET A 478 -4.60 -13.36 44.64
CA MET A 478 -3.51 -13.17 45.59
C MET A 478 -2.69 -11.91 45.28
N ILE A 479 -2.37 -11.69 44.00
CA ILE A 479 -1.62 -10.49 43.56
C ILE A 479 -2.44 -9.23 43.83
N THR A 480 -3.71 -9.21 43.45
CA THR A 480 -4.62 -8.07 43.69
C THR A 480 -4.74 -7.78 45.18
N LYS A 481 -4.99 -8.82 46.00
CA LYS A 481 -5.06 -8.70 47.46
C LYS A 481 -3.78 -8.16 48.06
N LYS A 482 -2.59 -8.60 47.57
CA LYS A 482 -1.29 -8.11 48.05
C LYS A 482 -1.08 -6.62 47.72
N ILE A 483 -1.50 -6.19 46.53
CA ILE A 483 -1.41 -4.77 46.13
C ILE A 483 -2.34 -3.92 47.03
N LEU A 484 -3.60 -4.35 47.25
CA LEU A 484 -4.55 -3.66 48.13
C LEU A 484 -4.05 -3.59 49.56
N ASN A 485 -3.50 -4.69 50.09
CA ASN A 485 -2.94 -4.73 51.47
C ASN A 485 -1.74 -3.78 51.62
N LYS A 486 -0.88 -3.62 50.59
CA LYS A 486 0.21 -2.61 50.65
C LYS A 486 -0.32 -1.17 50.72
N MET A 487 -1.55 -0.95 50.27
CA MET A 487 -2.25 0.34 50.35
C MET A 487 -3.09 0.48 51.64
N ALA A 488 -2.99 -0.47 52.57
CA ALA A 488 -3.82 -0.58 53.77
C ALA A 488 -5.34 -0.70 53.48
N LEU A 489 -5.71 -1.25 52.30
CA LEU A 489 -7.08 -1.52 51.89
C LEU A 489 -7.42 -2.99 52.11
N ASN A 490 -8.58 -3.25 52.74
CA ASN A 490 -9.12 -4.59 52.89
C ASN A 490 -10.05 -4.93 51.72
N CYS A 491 -10.06 -6.18 51.32
CA CYS A 491 -10.94 -6.65 50.24
C CYS A 491 -11.51 -8.03 50.53
N ASP A 492 -12.75 -8.22 50.12
CA ASP A 492 -13.35 -9.54 49.95
C ASP A 492 -13.00 -10.07 48.54
N VAL A 493 -12.84 -11.38 48.41
CA VAL A 493 -12.40 -12.00 47.17
C VAL A 493 -13.31 -13.18 46.86
N ILE A 494 -13.86 -13.18 45.66
CA ILE A 494 -14.71 -14.26 45.11
C ILE A 494 -14.26 -14.64 43.71
N ASP A 495 -14.71 -15.80 43.22
CA ASP A 495 -14.16 -16.38 42.02
C ASP A 495 -15.16 -16.50 40.82
N ASN A 496 -16.37 -15.95 40.99
CA ASN A 496 -17.38 -16.01 39.95
C ASN A 496 -18.32 -14.78 39.96
N GLY A 497 -18.95 -14.53 38.80
CA GLY A 497 -19.80 -13.36 38.61
C GLY A 497 -21.17 -13.48 39.30
N GLU A 498 -21.70 -14.71 39.44
CA GLU A 498 -22.98 -14.97 40.09
C GLU A 498 -22.93 -14.60 41.56
N GLU A 499 -21.89 -15.04 42.25
CA GLU A 499 -21.66 -14.73 43.66
C GLU A 499 -21.39 -13.23 43.85
N ALA A 500 -20.70 -12.58 42.87
CA ALA A 500 -20.49 -11.14 42.88
C ALA A 500 -21.81 -10.35 42.96
N VAL A 501 -22.79 -10.73 42.13
CA VAL A 501 -24.11 -10.10 42.12
C VAL A 501 -24.82 -10.25 43.46
N GLU A 502 -24.76 -11.44 44.07
CA GLU A 502 -25.40 -11.68 45.39
C GLU A 502 -24.65 -10.96 46.51
N MET A 503 -23.33 -10.99 46.55
CA MET A 503 -22.52 -10.29 47.53
C MET A 503 -22.77 -8.77 47.54
N VAL A 504 -22.91 -8.15 46.34
CA VAL A 504 -23.23 -6.71 46.24
C VAL A 504 -24.64 -6.39 46.70
N LYS A 505 -25.61 -7.33 46.63
CA LYS A 505 -26.96 -7.14 47.20
C LYS A 505 -26.96 -7.20 48.74
N GLU A 506 -26.14 -8.09 49.28
CA GLU A 506 -26.12 -8.33 50.72
C GLU A 506 -25.19 -7.36 51.48
N THR A 507 -24.12 -6.93 50.83
CA THR A 507 -23.08 -6.09 51.44
C THR A 507 -22.84 -4.85 50.59
N SER A 508 -22.80 -3.68 51.25
CA SER A 508 -22.45 -2.42 50.60
C SER A 508 -20.94 -2.34 50.38
N TYR A 509 -20.51 -2.31 49.13
CA TYR A 509 -19.13 -2.08 48.71
C TYR A 509 -18.96 -0.65 48.17
N ASN A 510 -17.75 -0.11 48.30
CA ASN A 510 -17.40 1.17 47.71
C ASN A 510 -16.87 0.99 46.28
N ILE A 511 -16.15 -0.11 46.05
CA ILE A 511 -15.51 -0.43 44.74
C ILE A 511 -15.62 -1.92 44.48
N VAL A 512 -15.92 -2.27 43.25
CA VAL A 512 -15.82 -3.64 42.73
C VAL A 512 -14.75 -3.69 41.65
N LEU A 513 -13.82 -4.61 41.80
CA LEU A 513 -12.81 -4.96 40.78
C LEU A 513 -13.30 -6.23 40.09
N MET A 514 -13.85 -6.12 38.88
CA MET A 514 -14.55 -7.18 38.18
C MET A 514 -13.72 -7.71 37.01
N ASP A 515 -13.30 -8.96 37.05
CA ASP A 515 -12.73 -9.60 35.87
C ASP A 515 -13.79 -9.79 34.79
N ILE A 516 -13.41 -9.54 33.56
CA ILE A 516 -14.30 -9.68 32.40
C ILE A 516 -14.51 -11.15 32.03
N HIS A 517 -13.42 -11.92 32.04
CA HIS A 517 -13.39 -13.29 31.55
C HIS A 517 -13.40 -14.30 32.70
N MET A 518 -14.59 -14.71 33.11
CA MET A 518 -14.79 -15.69 34.17
C MET A 518 -15.70 -16.83 33.68
N PRO A 519 -15.56 -18.04 34.25
CA PRO A 519 -16.53 -19.13 34.06
C PRO A 519 -17.91 -18.74 34.60
N GLY A 520 -18.97 -19.23 33.99
CA GLY A 520 -20.33 -18.86 34.33
C GLY A 520 -20.76 -17.57 33.65
N ILE A 521 -21.30 -16.61 34.37
CA ILE A 521 -21.59 -15.30 33.78
C ILE A 521 -20.31 -14.46 33.69
N SER A 522 -20.13 -13.78 32.56
CA SER A 522 -19.01 -12.86 32.36
C SER A 522 -19.12 -11.65 33.29
N GLY A 523 -18.00 -10.98 33.56
CA GLY A 523 -18.01 -9.73 34.32
C GLY A 523 -18.88 -8.64 33.67
N ILE A 524 -19.04 -8.64 32.35
CA ILE A 524 -19.96 -7.74 31.64
C ILE A 524 -21.40 -8.02 32.04
N GLU A 525 -21.81 -9.28 32.03
CA GLU A 525 -23.16 -9.69 32.42
C GLU A 525 -23.39 -9.46 33.91
N ALA A 526 -22.41 -9.77 34.76
CA ALA A 526 -22.47 -9.50 36.21
C ALA A 526 -22.65 -7.99 36.48
N THR A 527 -21.89 -7.14 35.78
CA THR A 527 -22.02 -5.67 35.92
C THR A 527 -23.39 -5.19 35.47
N LYS A 528 -23.92 -5.67 34.31
CA LYS A 528 -25.30 -5.34 33.90
C LYS A 528 -26.35 -5.72 34.95
N ARG A 529 -26.20 -6.87 35.55
CA ARG A 529 -27.10 -7.30 36.66
C ARG A 529 -26.97 -6.42 37.89
N ILE A 530 -25.75 -6.05 38.31
CA ILE A 530 -25.52 -5.13 39.40
C ILE A 530 -26.14 -3.75 39.09
N ARG A 531 -25.97 -3.24 37.89
CA ARG A 531 -26.53 -1.95 37.44
C ARG A 531 -28.06 -1.91 37.44
N SER A 532 -28.73 -3.06 37.41
CA SER A 532 -30.18 -3.13 37.47
C SER A 532 -30.73 -2.73 38.86
N PHE A 533 -29.92 -2.82 39.92
CA PHE A 533 -30.32 -2.46 41.29
C PHE A 533 -29.37 -1.45 41.96
N ASP A 534 -28.12 -1.33 41.54
CA ASP A 534 -27.18 -0.32 42.04
C ASP A 534 -26.50 0.41 40.87
N LYS A 535 -26.88 1.68 40.68
CA LYS A 535 -26.35 2.52 39.57
C LYS A 535 -25.12 3.32 39.97
N ASP A 536 -24.88 3.50 41.26
CA ASP A 536 -23.87 4.41 41.79
C ASP A 536 -22.59 3.69 42.23
N LEU A 537 -22.64 2.39 42.45
CA LEU A 537 -21.49 1.58 42.83
C LEU A 537 -20.36 1.71 41.81
N THR A 538 -19.16 2.02 42.25
CA THR A 538 -18.01 2.07 41.38
C THR A 538 -17.54 0.67 40.99
N ILE A 539 -17.56 0.35 39.69
CA ILE A 539 -17.13 -0.95 39.15
C ILE A 539 -16.01 -0.72 38.14
N PHE A 540 -14.83 -1.25 38.42
CA PHE A 540 -13.69 -1.27 37.52
C PHE A 540 -13.63 -2.61 36.79
N ALA A 541 -13.52 -2.55 35.46
CA ALA A 541 -13.26 -3.74 34.67
C ALA A 541 -11.77 -4.14 34.77
N LEU A 542 -11.48 -5.37 35.18
CA LEU A 542 -10.14 -5.96 35.08
C LEU A 542 -10.05 -6.74 33.79
N THR A 543 -9.18 -6.31 32.86
CA THR A 543 -9.08 -6.95 31.57
C THR A 543 -7.64 -7.07 31.08
N ALA A 544 -7.35 -8.15 30.36
CA ALA A 544 -6.08 -8.31 29.66
C ALA A 544 -6.14 -7.75 28.21
N VAL A 545 -7.32 -7.30 27.76
CA VAL A 545 -7.53 -6.72 26.42
C VAL A 545 -7.13 -5.25 26.42
N THR A 546 -6.48 -4.82 25.35
CA THR A 546 -6.17 -3.39 25.17
C THR A 546 -7.46 -2.59 24.98
N LEU A 547 -7.49 -1.39 25.55
CA LEU A 547 -8.63 -0.47 25.68
C LEU A 547 -9.45 -0.22 24.38
N GLU A 548 -8.81 -0.33 23.22
CA GLU A 548 -9.35 0.15 21.94
C GLU A 548 -10.47 -0.74 21.34
N ASP A 549 -10.48 -2.05 21.62
CA ASP A 549 -11.36 -2.99 20.91
C ASP A 549 -12.75 -3.18 21.53
N LYS A 550 -12.99 -2.74 22.78
CA LYS A 550 -14.22 -3.03 23.55
C LYS A 550 -14.74 -1.89 24.43
N MET A 551 -14.27 -0.69 24.25
CA MET A 551 -14.65 0.46 25.06
C MET A 551 -16.17 0.67 25.07
N GLN A 552 -16.80 0.61 23.91
CA GLN A 552 -18.24 0.77 23.76
C GLN A 552 -19.03 -0.32 24.51
N GLU A 553 -18.56 -1.58 24.48
CA GLU A 553 -19.21 -2.69 25.20
C GLU A 553 -19.14 -2.52 26.72
N PHE A 554 -18.04 -1.94 27.23
CA PHE A 554 -17.85 -1.67 28.64
C PHE A 554 -18.68 -0.48 29.15
N ASP A 555 -18.74 0.58 28.34
CA ASP A 555 -19.58 1.74 28.63
C ASP A 555 -21.08 1.34 28.66
N GLU A 556 -21.52 0.54 27.69
CA GLU A 556 -22.89 0.01 27.61
C GLU A 556 -23.22 -0.93 28.79
N ALA A 557 -22.23 -1.63 29.33
CA ALA A 557 -22.40 -2.49 30.49
C ALA A 557 -22.44 -1.71 31.80
N GLY A 558 -21.96 -0.46 31.80
CA GLY A 558 -21.99 0.45 32.97
C GLY A 558 -20.76 0.34 33.85
N PHE A 559 -19.59 -0.02 33.33
CA PHE A 559 -18.32 0.11 34.06
C PHE A 559 -17.96 1.59 34.22
N ASN A 560 -17.28 1.93 35.31
CA ASN A 560 -16.84 3.30 35.58
C ASN A 560 -15.46 3.58 34.95
N ASP A 561 -14.59 2.58 34.93
CA ASP A 561 -13.26 2.66 34.27
C ASP A 561 -12.68 1.25 34.10
N ILE A 562 -11.54 1.16 33.41
CA ILE A 562 -10.89 -0.09 33.07
C ILE A 562 -9.49 -0.13 33.66
N ILE A 563 -9.12 -1.26 34.21
CA ILE A 563 -7.77 -1.54 34.71
C ILE A 563 -7.20 -2.70 33.90
N SER A 564 -6.19 -2.42 33.08
CA SER A 564 -5.53 -3.45 32.28
C SER A 564 -4.69 -4.38 33.15
N LYS A 565 -4.81 -5.68 32.95
CA LYS A 565 -3.95 -6.69 33.57
C LYS A 565 -2.68 -6.89 32.70
N PRO A 566 -1.47 -6.94 33.31
CA PRO A 566 -1.20 -6.70 34.73
C PRO A 566 -1.25 -5.22 35.02
N PHE A 567 -1.91 -4.84 36.10
CA PHE A 567 -1.89 -3.45 36.48
C PHE A 567 -0.58 -3.11 37.19
N LYS A 568 -0.04 -1.96 36.79
CA LYS A 568 1.04 -1.34 37.55
C LYS A 568 0.47 -0.76 38.81
N GLN A 569 1.15 -0.96 39.91
CA GLN A 569 0.70 -0.46 41.22
C GLN A 569 0.40 1.04 41.18
N GLU A 570 1.24 1.83 40.49
CA GLU A 570 1.07 3.29 40.38
C GLU A 570 -0.21 3.70 39.61
N ASP A 571 -0.54 2.99 38.52
CA ASP A 571 -1.76 3.26 37.73
C ASP A 571 -3.01 2.87 38.48
N PHE A 572 -2.93 1.77 39.22
CA PHE A 572 -4.02 1.31 40.11
C PHE A 572 -4.25 2.28 41.26
N GLU A 573 -3.19 2.70 41.94
CA GLU A 573 -3.22 3.70 43.03
C GLU A 573 -3.84 5.01 42.54
N LYS A 574 -3.42 5.48 41.36
CA LYS A 574 -3.97 6.70 40.77
C LYS A 574 -5.48 6.62 40.52
N LYS A 575 -5.97 5.51 39.93
CA LYS A 575 -7.39 5.30 39.63
C LYS A 575 -8.21 5.20 40.93
N LEU A 576 -7.73 4.46 41.90
CA LEU A 576 -8.35 4.38 43.22
C LEU A 576 -8.42 5.75 43.92
N TYR A 577 -7.32 6.51 43.90
CA TYR A 577 -7.31 7.85 44.49
C TYR A 577 -8.35 8.77 43.87
N LEU A 578 -8.40 8.82 42.51
CA LEU A 578 -9.38 9.66 41.79
C LEU A 578 -10.83 9.28 42.07
N THR A 579 -11.06 8.02 42.43
CA THR A 579 -12.41 7.51 42.76
C THR A 579 -12.79 7.76 44.23
N LEU A 580 -11.83 7.66 45.14
CA LEU A 580 -12.06 7.82 46.58
C LEU A 580 -11.95 9.27 47.05
N SER A 581 -11.30 10.14 46.26
CA SER A 581 -11.25 11.58 46.55
C SER A 581 -12.43 12.28 45.85
N ASP A 582 -13.05 13.26 46.54
CA ASP A 582 -14.12 14.11 45.98
C ASP A 582 -13.66 14.99 44.80
N ASP A 583 -12.38 14.91 44.45
CA ASP A 583 -11.77 15.56 43.27
C ASP A 583 -12.18 14.83 41.96
N LYS A 584 -13.46 14.92 41.57
CA LYS A 584 -13.88 14.48 40.22
C LYS A 584 -13.06 15.21 39.17
N PRO A 585 -12.51 14.51 38.15
CA PRO A 585 -11.85 15.20 37.05
C PRO A 585 -12.87 16.14 36.41
N ILE A 586 -12.51 17.41 36.29
CA ILE A 586 -13.28 18.40 35.53
C ILE A 586 -13.37 17.85 34.11
N THR A 587 -14.54 17.39 33.73
CA THR A 587 -14.85 17.01 32.33
C THR A 587 -14.59 18.26 31.49
N ILE A 588 -13.61 18.20 30.63
CA ILE A 588 -13.33 19.27 29.66
C ILE A 588 -14.42 19.17 28.59
N ALA A 589 -15.34 20.14 28.64
CA ALA A 589 -16.34 20.38 27.59
C ALA A 589 -15.65 20.86 26.28
#